data_c09e25b2751ccfce1f3e7b2e675016e7
#
_entry.id   c09e25b2751ccfce1f3e7b2e675016e7
#
_cell.length_a   1.000
_cell.length_b   1.000
_cell.length_c   1.000
_cell.angle_alpha   90.00
_cell.angle_beta   90.00
_cell.angle_gamma   90.00
#
_symmetry.space_group_name_H-M   'P 1'
#
loop_
_entity.id
_entity.type
_entity.pdbx_description
1 polymer ?
#
loop_
_entity_poly.entity_id
_entity_poly.type
_entity_poly.pdbx_seq_one_letter_code
_entity_poly.pdbx_strand_id
1 'polypeptide(L)'
;MEVIGKPSTDSTDKSFLCNLWIKALVLLVFAFPLSCSAQQVVDKMVATINAGVRTDLITYSDLMWQLALQPHTVLDNPTSADLNRALRLLIDQRLILQEAEKIPTIVPTQKEVSDAITELSRNFASFPEFQARLQRVGLTSEKLNEIVEQRLKMEKYLDFRFRNFVVISQKEIADYYRDVYTPRVQARNPGRIVPPLDQVRDEIEKTLMEAKIESDTFAFLDTARERAEIVMLNPV
;
A
#
# COMPACT_ATOMS: atom_id res chain seq x y z
N MET A 1 -82.96 -61.52 21.25
CA MET A 1 -81.64 -61.99 21.62
C MET A 1 -80.70 -61.18 20.76
N GLU A 2 -80.22 -60.08 21.30
CA GLU A 2 -79.56 -58.99 20.57
C GLU A 2 -78.12 -58.90 21.14
N VAL A 3 -77.15 -59.02 20.30
CA VAL A 3 -75.75 -58.93 20.70
C VAL A 3 -75.26 -57.57 20.22
N ILE A 4 -74.93 -56.70 21.16
CA ILE A 4 -74.45 -55.38 21.00
C ILE A 4 -72.93 -55.47 20.72
N GLY A 5 -72.54 -55.01 19.53
CA GLY A 5 -71.13 -54.81 19.10
C GLY A 5 -70.54 -53.56 19.71
N LYS A 6 -69.33 -53.68 20.23
CA LYS A 6 -68.52 -52.65 20.84
C LYS A 6 -67.72 -51.91 19.73
N PRO A 7 -67.66 -50.62 19.67
CA PRO A 7 -66.83 -49.91 18.67
C PRO A 7 -65.34 -49.94 19.02
N SER A 8 -64.55 -50.30 18.05
CA SER A 8 -63.06 -50.22 18.04
C SER A 8 -62.62 -48.79 17.99
N THR A 9 -61.92 -48.30 19.02
CA THR A 9 -61.30 -46.99 19.01
C THR A 9 -60.00 -46.99 18.19
N ASP A 10 -60.01 -46.14 17.25
CA ASP A 10 -58.99 -45.86 16.21
C ASP A 10 -57.64 -45.46 16.82
N SER A 11 -56.59 -46.23 16.51
CA SER A 11 -55.21 -45.99 16.94
C SER A 11 -54.40 -45.10 15.89
N THR A 12 -55.10 -44.56 14.88
CA THR A 12 -54.48 -43.84 13.78
C THR A 12 -54.27 -42.38 14.09
N ASP A 13 -54.85 -41.78 15.11
CA ASP A 13 -54.77 -40.32 15.36
C ASP A 13 -53.50 -39.87 16.06
N LYS A 14 -52.80 -40.75 16.79
CA LYS A 14 -51.55 -40.35 17.50
C LYS A 14 -50.34 -40.27 16.63
N SER A 15 -50.28 -41.03 15.55
CA SER A 15 -49.17 -41.00 14.62
C SER A 15 -49.19 -39.76 13.70
N PHE A 16 -50.40 -39.27 13.37
CA PHE A 16 -50.60 -38.09 12.55
C PHE A 16 -50.21 -36.79 13.30
N LEU A 17 -50.59 -36.69 14.56
CA LEU A 17 -50.22 -35.56 15.43
C LEU A 17 -48.73 -35.51 15.71
N CYS A 18 -48.05 -36.65 15.90
CA CYS A 18 -46.62 -36.71 16.13
C CYS A 18 -45.82 -36.27 14.89
N ASN A 19 -46.24 -36.67 13.68
CA ASN A 19 -45.60 -36.24 12.42
C ASN A 19 -45.85 -34.77 12.10
N LEU A 20 -46.97 -34.20 12.51
CA LEU A 20 -47.28 -32.79 12.32
C LEU A 20 -46.40 -31.89 13.20
N TRP A 21 -46.14 -32.31 14.46
CA TRP A 21 -45.27 -31.62 15.40
C TRP A 21 -43.79 -31.65 14.95
N ILE A 22 -43.33 -32.79 14.44
CA ILE A 22 -41.97 -32.92 13.91
C ILE A 22 -41.77 -32.01 12.66
N LYS A 23 -42.76 -31.97 11.75
CA LYS A 23 -42.73 -31.07 10.60
C LYS A 23 -42.79 -29.62 11.00
N ALA A 24 -43.57 -29.25 12.02
CA ALA A 24 -43.60 -27.86 12.54
C ALA A 24 -42.27 -27.47 13.21
N LEU A 25 -41.63 -28.40 13.95
CA LEU A 25 -40.31 -28.15 14.56
C LEU A 25 -39.21 -28.00 13.54
N VAL A 26 -39.21 -28.80 12.45
CA VAL A 26 -38.26 -28.70 11.36
C VAL A 26 -38.45 -27.36 10.56
N LEU A 27 -39.68 -26.91 10.39
CA LEU A 27 -39.98 -25.65 9.72
C LEU A 27 -39.60 -24.45 10.58
N LEU A 28 -39.66 -24.56 11.91
CA LEU A 28 -39.23 -23.50 12.84
C LEU A 28 -37.71 -23.32 12.88
N VAL A 29 -36.93 -24.38 12.69
CA VAL A 29 -35.46 -24.33 12.62
C VAL A 29 -34.97 -23.67 11.32
N PHE A 30 -35.74 -23.79 10.21
CA PHE A 30 -35.43 -23.12 8.94
C PHE A 30 -35.86 -21.66 8.86
N ALA A 31 -36.67 -21.19 9.82
CA ALA A 31 -37.14 -19.79 9.84
C ALA A 31 -36.22 -18.82 10.62
N PHE A 32 -35.11 -19.31 11.21
CA PHE A 32 -34.10 -18.42 11.76
C PHE A 32 -33.35 -17.78 10.59
N PRO A 33 -33.54 -16.49 10.27
CA PRO A 33 -32.66 -15.79 9.35
C PRO A 33 -31.29 -15.81 10.01
N LEU A 34 -30.31 -16.49 9.40
CA LEU A 34 -28.90 -16.27 9.64
C LEU A 34 -28.63 -14.82 9.26
N SER A 35 -28.91 -13.89 10.18
CA SER A 35 -28.44 -12.53 10.08
C SER A 35 -26.91 -12.59 10.17
N CYS A 36 -26.26 -12.92 9.06
CA CYS A 36 -24.86 -12.68 8.86
C CYS A 36 -24.74 -11.14 8.86
N SER A 37 -24.59 -10.54 10.04
CA SER A 37 -24.14 -9.18 10.17
C SER A 37 -22.74 -9.16 9.57
N ALA A 38 -22.65 -8.86 8.27
CA ALA A 38 -21.40 -8.43 7.68
C ALA A 38 -21.00 -7.19 8.49
N GLN A 39 -20.09 -7.38 9.42
CA GLN A 39 -19.50 -6.31 10.20
C GLN A 39 -18.74 -5.47 9.18
N GLN A 40 -19.36 -4.40 8.70
CA GLN A 40 -18.73 -3.44 7.80
C GLN A 40 -17.65 -2.76 8.67
N VAL A 41 -16.42 -3.22 8.51
CA VAL A 41 -15.28 -2.57 9.15
C VAL A 41 -15.19 -1.19 8.52
N VAL A 42 -15.69 -0.19 9.23
CA VAL A 42 -15.54 1.22 8.84
C VAL A 42 -14.07 1.57 9.10
N ASP A 43 -13.31 1.74 8.03
CA ASP A 43 -11.90 2.10 8.13
C ASP A 43 -11.77 3.50 8.77
N LYS A 44 -10.82 3.65 9.68
CA LYS A 44 -10.58 4.91 10.38
C LYS A 44 -9.99 5.92 9.41
N MET A 45 -10.68 7.02 9.16
CA MET A 45 -10.17 8.14 8.37
C MET A 45 -9.08 8.87 9.16
N VAL A 46 -7.91 9.08 8.56
CA VAL A 46 -6.74 9.70 9.21
C VAL A 46 -6.53 11.12 8.72
N ALA A 47 -6.50 11.33 7.42
CA ALA A 47 -6.28 12.66 6.84
C ALA A 47 -6.98 12.81 5.50
N THR A 48 -7.22 14.06 5.09
CA THR A 48 -7.61 14.42 3.72
C THR A 48 -6.58 15.36 3.11
N ILE A 49 -6.40 15.26 1.79
CA ILE A 49 -5.43 16.05 1.03
C ILE A 49 -6.12 16.58 -0.22
N ASN A 50 -6.14 17.90 -0.39
CA ASN A 50 -6.65 18.56 -1.58
C ASN A 50 -5.57 19.49 -2.14
N ALA A 51 -5.00 19.11 -3.29
CA ALA A 51 -4.04 19.93 -4.03
C ALA A 51 -4.68 20.60 -5.27
N GLY A 52 -6.00 20.82 -5.24
CA GLY A 52 -6.74 21.54 -6.28
C GLY A 52 -7.21 20.66 -7.45
N VAL A 53 -6.90 19.37 -7.48
CA VAL A 53 -7.42 18.41 -8.49
C VAL A 53 -8.62 17.65 -7.94
N ARG A 54 -8.42 17.05 -6.77
CA ARG A 54 -9.44 16.31 -6.02
C ARG A 54 -9.06 16.27 -4.54
N THR A 55 -10.00 15.81 -3.72
CA THR A 55 -9.71 15.49 -2.32
C THR A 55 -9.43 14.00 -2.19
N ASP A 56 -8.21 13.64 -1.80
CA ASP A 56 -7.80 12.29 -1.47
C ASP A 56 -7.99 12.03 0.02
N LEU A 57 -8.40 10.82 0.36
CA LEU A 57 -8.52 10.33 1.73
C LEU A 57 -7.37 9.38 2.04
N ILE A 58 -6.78 9.53 3.22
CA ILE A 58 -5.86 8.54 3.81
C ILE A 58 -6.56 7.88 4.98
N THR A 59 -6.61 6.57 4.97
CA THR A 59 -7.21 5.74 6.00
C THR A 59 -6.15 5.02 6.84
N TYR A 60 -6.56 4.43 7.97
CA TYR A 60 -5.67 3.61 8.78
C TYR A 60 -5.20 2.36 8.03
N SER A 61 -6.05 1.77 7.18
CA SER A 61 -5.66 0.66 6.31
C SER A 61 -4.55 1.06 5.34
N ASP A 62 -4.60 2.28 4.76
CA ASP A 62 -3.52 2.77 3.89
C ASP A 62 -2.17 2.83 4.64
N LEU A 63 -2.17 3.26 5.91
CA LEU A 63 -0.96 3.26 6.74
C LEU A 63 -0.44 1.84 6.96
N MET A 64 -1.32 0.90 7.31
CA MET A 64 -0.96 -0.49 7.53
C MET A 64 -0.44 -1.17 6.25
N TRP A 65 -1.03 -0.88 5.09
CA TRP A 65 -0.54 -1.35 3.78
C TRP A 65 0.85 -0.78 3.47
N GLN A 66 1.04 0.52 3.73
CA GLN A 66 2.36 1.14 3.55
C GLN A 66 3.43 0.49 4.43
N LEU A 67 3.11 0.16 5.69
CA LEU A 67 4.02 -0.56 6.59
C LEU A 67 4.25 -2.02 6.14
N ALA A 68 3.21 -2.71 5.66
CA ALA A 68 3.32 -4.09 5.19
C ALA A 68 4.23 -4.24 3.97
N LEU A 69 4.29 -3.21 3.12
CA LEU A 69 5.15 -3.16 1.94
C LEU A 69 6.61 -2.76 2.26
N GLN A 70 6.93 -2.49 3.53
CA GLN A 70 8.30 -2.23 3.99
C GLN A 70 8.84 -3.47 4.71
N PRO A 71 10.00 -4.03 4.31
CA PRO A 71 10.61 -5.15 5.02
C PRO A 71 10.98 -4.73 6.46
N HIS A 72 11.02 -5.69 7.36
CA HIS A 72 11.42 -5.53 8.78
C HIS A 72 10.54 -4.60 9.64
N THR A 73 9.41 -4.10 9.12
CA THR A 73 8.47 -3.28 9.88
C THR A 73 7.53 -4.14 10.71
N VAL A 74 7.31 -3.77 11.97
CA VAL A 74 6.34 -4.46 12.85
C VAL A 74 4.92 -4.09 12.45
N LEU A 75 4.07 -5.10 12.25
CA LEU A 75 2.66 -4.92 11.89
C LEU A 75 1.71 -5.08 13.08
N ASP A 76 2.12 -5.85 14.08
CA ASP A 76 1.34 -6.03 15.31
C ASP A 76 1.66 -4.86 16.26
N ASN A 77 0.68 -3.99 16.49
CA ASN A 77 0.81 -2.78 17.30
C ASN A 77 1.96 -1.85 16.83
N PRO A 78 1.89 -1.28 15.60
CA PRO A 78 2.89 -0.34 15.14
C PRO A 78 2.94 0.88 16.06
N THR A 79 4.12 1.44 16.25
CA THR A 79 4.27 2.64 17.08
C THR A 79 3.67 3.86 16.39
N SER A 80 3.23 4.87 17.18
CA SER A 80 2.81 6.18 16.62
C SER A 80 3.89 6.81 15.73
N ALA A 81 5.18 6.55 16.03
CA ALA A 81 6.27 7.04 15.19
C ALA A 81 6.28 6.38 13.80
N ASP A 82 6.00 5.07 13.72
CA ASP A 82 5.91 4.35 12.44
C ASP A 82 4.70 4.77 11.63
N LEU A 83 3.54 4.89 12.28
CA LEU A 83 2.31 5.35 11.66
C LEU A 83 2.45 6.79 11.14
N ASN A 84 3.02 7.71 11.91
CA ASN A 84 3.26 9.08 11.48
C ASN A 84 4.28 9.17 10.34
N ARG A 85 5.28 8.27 10.29
CA ARG A 85 6.21 8.18 9.17
C ARG A 85 5.49 7.71 7.90
N ALA A 86 4.66 6.66 8.01
CA ALA A 86 3.83 6.17 6.92
C ALA A 86 2.87 7.25 6.41
N LEU A 87 2.24 7.99 7.32
CA LEU A 87 1.32 9.08 6.99
C LEU A 87 2.02 10.19 6.20
N ARG A 88 3.18 10.67 6.65
CA ARG A 88 3.94 11.69 5.89
C ARG A 88 4.27 11.21 4.49
N LEU A 89 4.74 9.96 4.36
CA LEU A 89 5.06 9.39 3.06
C LEU A 89 3.81 9.29 2.14
N LEU A 90 2.66 8.89 2.68
CA LEU A 90 1.42 8.84 1.91
C LEU A 90 0.93 10.22 1.49
N ILE A 91 1.08 11.23 2.34
CA ILE A 91 0.77 12.63 1.99
C ILE A 91 1.60 13.04 0.76
N ASP A 92 2.91 12.83 0.82
CA ASP A 92 3.81 13.17 -0.30
C ASP A 92 3.44 12.41 -1.57
N GLN A 93 3.16 11.12 -1.45
CA GLN A 93 2.72 10.29 -2.58
C GLN A 93 1.42 10.82 -3.20
N ARG A 94 0.42 11.23 -2.40
CA ARG A 94 -0.84 11.79 -2.90
C ARG A 94 -0.61 13.13 -3.63
N LEU A 95 0.26 13.98 -3.12
CA LEU A 95 0.62 15.24 -3.77
C LEU A 95 1.28 15.02 -5.13
N ILE A 96 2.26 14.12 -5.21
CA ILE A 96 2.93 13.76 -6.48
C ILE A 96 1.91 13.13 -7.45
N LEU A 97 1.06 12.23 -6.98
CA LEU A 97 0.08 11.54 -7.80
C LEU A 97 -0.93 12.50 -8.43
N GLN A 98 -1.44 13.48 -7.65
CA GLN A 98 -2.35 14.50 -8.18
C GLN A 98 -1.67 15.35 -9.27
N GLU A 99 -0.39 15.65 -9.15
CA GLU A 99 0.36 16.32 -10.22
C GLU A 99 0.59 15.42 -11.44
N ALA A 100 0.92 14.15 -11.21
CA ALA A 100 1.12 13.16 -12.27
C ALA A 100 -0.16 12.91 -13.09
N GLU A 101 -1.33 13.00 -12.47
CA GLU A 101 -2.63 12.82 -13.15
C GLU A 101 -2.97 13.95 -14.14
N LYS A 102 -2.34 15.11 -14.00
CA LYS A 102 -2.47 16.20 -14.98
C LYS A 102 -1.81 15.86 -16.33
N ILE A 103 -0.99 14.78 -16.38
CA ILE A 103 -0.29 14.32 -17.58
C ILE A 103 -0.82 12.94 -17.99
N PRO A 104 -1.85 12.87 -18.84
CA PRO A 104 -2.55 11.60 -19.14
C PRO A 104 -1.69 10.58 -19.90
N THR A 105 -0.54 10.97 -20.45
CA THR A 105 0.37 10.08 -21.17
C THR A 105 1.27 9.26 -20.25
N ILE A 106 1.34 9.58 -18.95
CA ILE A 106 2.13 8.85 -17.97
C ILE A 106 1.28 7.70 -17.43
N VAL A 107 1.30 6.57 -18.13
CA VAL A 107 0.56 5.36 -17.75
C VAL A 107 1.52 4.17 -17.69
N PRO A 108 1.68 3.51 -16.52
CA PRO A 108 2.42 2.25 -16.44
C PRO A 108 1.70 1.14 -17.20
N THR A 109 2.46 0.25 -17.82
CA THR A 109 1.92 -0.96 -18.45
C THR A 109 1.71 -2.04 -17.41
N GLN A 110 0.79 -2.99 -17.69
CA GLN A 110 0.56 -4.14 -16.81
C GLN A 110 1.82 -4.97 -16.57
N LYS A 111 2.70 -5.04 -17.57
CA LYS A 111 3.99 -5.73 -17.43
C LYS A 111 4.89 -5.03 -16.42
N GLU A 112 5.01 -3.71 -16.48
CA GLU A 112 5.81 -2.94 -15.52
C GLU A 112 5.28 -3.13 -14.09
N VAL A 113 3.95 -3.14 -13.91
CA VAL A 113 3.33 -3.39 -12.60
C VAL A 113 3.69 -4.78 -12.07
N SER A 114 3.57 -5.82 -12.90
CA SER A 114 3.90 -7.20 -12.49
C SER A 114 5.40 -7.38 -12.18
N ASP A 115 6.26 -6.76 -12.98
CA ASP A 115 7.71 -6.78 -12.76
C ASP A 115 8.08 -6.06 -11.44
N ALA A 116 7.47 -4.91 -11.17
CA ALA A 116 7.67 -4.14 -9.96
C ALA A 116 7.18 -4.89 -8.69
N ILE A 117 6.05 -5.61 -8.76
CA ILE A 117 5.59 -6.46 -7.65
C ILE A 117 6.58 -7.59 -7.40
N THR A 118 7.10 -8.21 -8.47
CA THR A 118 8.11 -9.25 -8.36
C THR A 118 9.38 -8.72 -7.69
N GLU A 119 9.85 -7.55 -8.10
CA GLU A 119 11.02 -6.90 -7.51
C GLU A 119 10.78 -6.51 -6.04
N LEU A 120 9.60 -5.93 -5.74
CA LEU A 120 9.20 -5.60 -4.38
C LEU A 120 9.23 -6.83 -3.47
N SER A 121 8.76 -7.98 -3.95
CA SER A 121 8.74 -9.23 -3.18
C SER A 121 10.14 -9.76 -2.83
N ARG A 122 11.16 -9.43 -3.62
CA ARG A 122 12.57 -9.83 -3.38
C ARG A 122 13.20 -9.12 -2.18
N ASN A 123 12.62 -8.00 -1.74
CA ASN A 123 13.08 -7.30 -0.56
C ASN A 123 12.71 -8.02 0.74
N PHE A 124 11.90 -9.08 0.67
CA PHE A 124 11.50 -9.91 1.80
C PHE A 124 12.29 -11.21 1.81
N ALA A 125 12.40 -11.86 2.97
CA ALA A 125 13.17 -13.08 3.10
C ALA A 125 12.65 -14.23 2.21
N SER A 126 11.35 -14.23 1.88
CA SER A 126 10.74 -15.15 0.94
C SER A 126 9.41 -14.61 0.39
N PHE A 127 8.99 -15.15 -0.77
CA PHE A 127 7.66 -14.83 -1.33
C PHE A 127 6.49 -15.23 -0.41
N PRO A 128 6.50 -16.41 0.28
CA PRO A 128 5.47 -16.72 1.28
C PRO A 128 5.42 -15.72 2.45
N GLU A 129 6.56 -15.21 2.90
CA GLU A 129 6.58 -14.15 3.93
C GLU A 129 5.93 -12.87 3.42
N PHE A 130 6.29 -12.43 2.21
CA PHE A 130 5.64 -11.29 1.56
C PHE A 130 4.12 -11.47 1.52
N GLN A 131 3.62 -12.61 1.03
CA GLN A 131 2.19 -12.90 0.98
C GLN A 131 1.54 -12.91 2.38
N ALA A 132 2.18 -13.52 3.38
CA ALA A 132 1.67 -13.54 4.74
C ALA A 132 1.54 -12.13 5.34
N ARG A 133 2.46 -11.21 5.01
CA ARG A 133 2.38 -9.80 5.43
C ARG A 133 1.18 -9.09 4.80
N LEU A 134 0.94 -9.30 3.50
CA LEU A 134 -0.22 -8.71 2.80
C LEU A 134 -1.53 -9.20 3.41
N GLN A 135 -1.65 -10.51 3.63
CA GLN A 135 -2.84 -11.12 4.24
C GLN A 135 -3.10 -10.59 5.65
N ARG A 136 -2.05 -10.38 6.46
CA ARG A 136 -2.16 -9.87 7.83
C ARG A 136 -2.84 -8.50 7.90
N VAL A 137 -2.63 -7.65 6.91
CA VAL A 137 -3.24 -6.31 6.84
C VAL A 137 -4.44 -6.24 5.89
N GLY A 138 -4.92 -7.38 5.39
CA GLY A 138 -6.05 -7.42 4.46
C GLY A 138 -5.77 -6.76 3.10
N LEU A 139 -4.50 -6.68 2.68
CA LEU A 139 -4.15 -6.12 1.38
C LEU A 139 -4.37 -7.16 0.29
N THR A 140 -5.40 -6.93 -0.54
CA THR A 140 -5.72 -7.81 -1.67
C THR A 140 -4.76 -7.64 -2.84
N SER A 141 -4.73 -8.60 -3.76
CA SER A 141 -3.90 -8.53 -4.97
C SER A 141 -4.28 -7.37 -5.86
N GLU A 142 -5.58 -7.07 -5.99
CA GLU A 142 -6.10 -5.95 -6.78
C GLU A 142 -5.62 -4.62 -6.20
N LYS A 143 -5.72 -4.46 -4.87
CA LYS A 143 -5.25 -3.24 -4.19
C LYS A 143 -3.74 -3.09 -4.22
N LEU A 144 -2.99 -4.20 -4.14
CA LEU A 144 -1.55 -4.19 -4.34
C LEU A 144 -1.17 -3.71 -5.74
N ASN A 145 -1.84 -4.22 -6.80
CA ASN A 145 -1.64 -3.77 -8.17
C ASN A 145 -1.88 -2.27 -8.30
N GLU A 146 -2.99 -1.76 -7.76
CA GLU A 146 -3.31 -0.33 -7.75
C GLU A 146 -2.23 0.52 -7.07
N ILE A 147 -1.75 0.10 -5.89
CA ILE A 147 -0.70 0.81 -5.15
C ILE A 147 0.60 0.83 -5.95
N VAL A 148 0.99 -0.29 -6.57
CA VAL A 148 2.23 -0.37 -7.36
C VAL A 148 2.10 0.43 -8.66
N GLU A 149 0.95 0.40 -9.33
CA GLU A 149 0.68 1.24 -10.50
C GLU A 149 0.81 2.74 -10.16
N GLN A 150 0.22 3.17 -9.05
CA GLN A 150 0.35 4.56 -8.57
C GLN A 150 1.81 4.92 -8.29
N ARG A 151 2.60 4.03 -7.66
CA ARG A 151 4.04 4.25 -7.42
C ARG A 151 4.83 4.41 -8.71
N LEU A 152 4.61 3.53 -9.68
CA LEU A 152 5.26 3.62 -10.99
C LEU A 152 4.86 4.90 -11.74
N LYS A 153 3.60 5.30 -11.64
CA LYS A 153 3.13 6.56 -12.22
C LYS A 153 3.83 7.77 -11.61
N MET A 154 4.00 7.78 -10.28
CA MET A 154 4.75 8.83 -9.59
C MET A 154 6.23 8.83 -10.01
N GLU A 155 6.88 7.68 -10.08
CA GLU A 155 8.27 7.55 -10.52
C GLU A 155 8.47 8.10 -11.93
N LYS A 156 7.63 7.66 -12.89
CA LYS A 156 7.66 8.16 -14.27
C LYS A 156 7.41 9.67 -14.35
N TYR A 157 6.55 10.21 -13.49
CA TYR A 157 6.30 11.65 -13.41
C TYR A 157 7.53 12.41 -12.91
N LEU A 158 8.17 11.94 -11.85
CA LEU A 158 9.38 12.57 -11.31
C LEU A 158 10.54 12.50 -12.30
N ASP A 159 10.70 11.38 -12.99
CA ASP A 159 11.68 11.25 -14.07
C ASP A 159 11.40 12.23 -15.22
N PHE A 160 10.14 12.30 -15.67
CA PHE A 160 9.75 13.24 -16.72
C PHE A 160 9.98 14.69 -16.31
N ARG A 161 9.65 15.04 -15.06
CA ARG A 161 9.72 16.43 -14.59
C ARG A 161 11.12 16.91 -14.28
N PHE A 162 11.96 16.03 -13.72
CA PHE A 162 13.27 16.43 -13.19
C PHE A 162 14.43 15.84 -13.98
N ARG A 163 14.47 14.53 -14.22
CA ARG A 163 15.65 13.86 -14.82
C ARG A 163 16.04 14.43 -16.17
N ASN A 164 15.10 14.79 -17.03
CA ASN A 164 15.37 15.30 -18.36
C ASN A 164 15.96 16.72 -18.37
N PHE A 165 15.91 17.43 -17.25
CA PHE A 165 16.37 18.83 -17.15
C PHE A 165 17.62 18.98 -16.27
N VAL A 166 18.06 17.91 -15.61
CA VAL A 166 19.29 17.93 -14.80
C VAL A 166 20.50 17.87 -15.72
N VAL A 167 21.35 18.87 -15.62
CA VAL A 167 22.66 18.92 -16.29
C VAL A 167 23.74 18.97 -15.21
N ILE A 168 24.71 18.06 -15.29
CA ILE A 168 25.87 18.02 -14.42
C ILE A 168 27.07 18.55 -15.19
N SER A 169 27.67 19.63 -14.71
CA SER A 169 28.83 20.23 -15.33
C SER A 169 30.12 19.48 -15.02
N GLN A 170 31.13 19.60 -15.90
CA GLN A 170 32.46 19.01 -15.67
C GLN A 170 33.09 19.52 -14.38
N LYS A 171 32.80 20.77 -14.01
CA LYS A 171 33.29 21.37 -12.77
C LYS A 171 32.68 20.66 -11.53
N GLU A 172 31.38 20.39 -11.53
CA GLU A 172 30.71 19.68 -10.44
C GLU A 172 31.28 18.25 -10.26
N ILE A 173 31.57 17.57 -11.39
CA ILE A 173 32.19 16.24 -11.35
C ILE A 173 33.60 16.32 -10.75
N ALA A 174 34.40 17.27 -11.17
CA ALA A 174 35.77 17.43 -10.68
C ALA A 174 35.81 17.85 -9.20
N ASP A 175 34.92 18.75 -8.78
CA ASP A 175 34.81 19.20 -7.40
C ASP A 175 34.35 18.01 -6.49
N TYR A 176 33.36 17.27 -6.91
CA TYR A 176 32.89 16.07 -6.14
C TYR A 176 33.97 15.00 -6.04
N TYR A 177 34.71 14.75 -7.13
CA TYR A 177 35.83 13.80 -7.11
C TYR A 177 36.88 14.22 -6.10
N ARG A 178 37.29 15.49 -6.10
CA ARG A 178 38.31 16.02 -5.19
C ARG A 178 37.86 16.05 -3.73
N ASP A 179 36.64 16.57 -3.48
CA ASP A 179 36.20 16.98 -2.16
C ASP A 179 35.40 15.88 -1.42
N VAL A 180 34.81 14.95 -2.17
CA VAL A 180 33.95 13.90 -1.60
C VAL A 180 34.44 12.48 -1.92
N TYR A 181 34.65 12.17 -3.21
CA TYR A 181 34.96 10.81 -3.64
C TYR A 181 36.34 10.36 -3.12
N THR A 182 37.39 11.16 -3.37
CA THR A 182 38.77 10.85 -2.98
C THR A 182 38.91 10.65 -1.47
N PRO A 183 38.47 11.58 -0.59
CA PRO A 183 38.53 11.38 0.86
C PRO A 183 37.74 10.16 1.34
N ARG A 184 36.58 9.90 0.76
CA ARG A 184 35.76 8.73 1.11
C ARG A 184 36.44 7.40 0.80
N VAL A 185 37.09 7.29 -0.39
CA VAL A 185 37.82 6.07 -0.79
C VAL A 185 39.04 5.86 0.11
N GLN A 186 39.78 6.92 0.42
CA GLN A 186 40.95 6.87 1.30
C GLN A 186 40.59 6.47 2.73
N ALA A 187 39.45 7.02 3.26
CA ALA A 187 38.98 6.69 4.59
C ALA A 187 38.50 5.23 4.72
N ARG A 188 37.85 4.70 3.67
CA ARG A 188 37.36 3.31 3.64
C ARG A 188 38.48 2.28 3.43
N ASN A 189 39.51 2.64 2.70
CA ASN A 189 40.60 1.76 2.29
C ASN A 189 41.95 2.47 2.43
N PRO A 190 42.50 2.63 3.67
CA PRO A 190 43.79 3.29 3.88
C PRO A 190 44.90 2.60 3.09
N GLY A 191 45.66 3.35 2.30
CA GLY A 191 46.77 2.85 1.49
C GLY A 191 46.39 2.30 0.10
N ARG A 192 45.08 2.29 -0.27
CA ARG A 192 44.66 1.93 -1.63
C ARG A 192 44.78 3.13 -2.56
N ILE A 193 45.20 2.89 -3.81
CA ILE A 193 45.25 3.93 -4.84
C ILE A 193 43.80 4.30 -5.20
N VAL A 194 43.51 5.61 -5.16
CA VAL A 194 42.20 6.12 -5.58
C VAL A 194 42.14 6.01 -7.13
N PRO A 195 41.06 5.43 -7.69
CA PRO A 195 40.86 5.34 -9.12
C PRO A 195 40.90 6.77 -9.74
N PRO A 196 41.52 6.96 -10.90
CA PRO A 196 41.54 8.26 -11.59
C PRO A 196 40.12 8.67 -12.00
N LEU A 197 39.85 9.98 -12.09
CA LEU A 197 38.54 10.55 -12.38
C LEU A 197 37.89 9.94 -13.62
N ASP A 198 38.65 9.67 -14.67
CA ASP A 198 38.08 9.13 -15.92
C ASP A 198 37.46 7.72 -15.76
N GLN A 199 37.92 6.92 -14.79
CA GLN A 199 37.37 5.61 -14.51
C GLN A 199 36.08 5.64 -13.67
N VAL A 200 35.85 6.72 -12.94
CA VAL A 200 34.72 6.86 -12.00
C VAL A 200 33.78 8.01 -12.38
N ARG A 201 34.04 8.64 -13.52
CA ARG A 201 33.28 9.79 -14.01
C ARG A 201 31.78 9.50 -14.09
N ASP A 202 31.39 8.39 -14.72
CA ASP A 202 29.98 8.02 -14.94
C ASP A 202 29.27 7.71 -13.60
N GLU A 203 29.99 7.10 -12.66
CA GLU A 203 29.49 6.84 -11.29
C GLU A 203 29.24 8.16 -10.55
N ILE A 204 30.18 9.10 -10.64
CA ILE A 204 30.05 10.42 -10.01
C ILE A 204 28.94 11.22 -10.65
N GLU A 205 28.86 11.26 -11.98
CA GLU A 205 27.81 11.97 -12.71
C GLU A 205 26.44 11.44 -12.34
N LYS A 206 26.27 10.11 -12.29
CA LYS A 206 25.02 9.47 -11.83
C LYS A 206 24.69 9.87 -10.41
N THR A 207 25.67 9.83 -9.49
CA THR A 207 25.47 10.20 -8.08
C THR A 207 25.02 11.67 -7.94
N LEU A 208 25.66 12.58 -8.68
CA LEU A 208 25.31 14.00 -8.67
C LEU A 208 23.93 14.26 -9.27
N MET A 209 23.59 13.53 -10.34
CA MET A 209 22.27 13.60 -10.98
C MET A 209 21.18 13.17 -10.00
N GLU A 210 21.35 12.03 -9.33
CA GLU A 210 20.41 11.52 -8.34
C GLU A 210 20.23 12.50 -7.18
N ALA A 211 21.34 13.05 -6.63
CA ALA A 211 21.28 14.04 -5.56
C ALA A 211 20.54 15.33 -5.97
N LYS A 212 20.71 15.77 -7.23
CA LYS A 212 20.03 16.95 -7.75
C LYS A 212 18.53 16.71 -7.96
N ILE A 213 18.17 15.55 -8.51
CA ILE A 213 16.76 15.12 -8.65
C ILE A 213 16.09 15.04 -7.27
N GLU A 214 16.77 14.47 -6.29
CA GLU A 214 16.28 14.39 -4.90
C GLU A 214 16.04 15.80 -4.34
N SER A 215 17.01 16.70 -4.46
CA SER A 215 16.89 18.09 -4.02
C SER A 215 15.73 18.83 -4.68
N ASP A 216 15.58 18.70 -6.01
CA ASP A 216 14.50 19.34 -6.77
C ASP A 216 13.13 18.74 -6.38
N THR A 217 13.08 17.43 -6.11
CA THR A 217 11.86 16.75 -5.62
C THR A 217 11.48 17.24 -4.23
N PHE A 218 12.43 17.44 -3.33
CA PHE A 218 12.15 18.03 -2.01
C PHE A 218 11.57 19.43 -2.10
N ALA A 219 12.21 20.31 -2.88
CA ALA A 219 11.73 21.69 -3.09
C ALA A 219 10.32 21.72 -3.71
N PHE A 220 10.05 20.80 -4.65
CA PHE A 220 8.72 20.62 -5.24
C PHE A 220 7.70 20.19 -4.18
N LEU A 221 8.01 19.18 -3.35
CA LEU A 221 7.12 18.69 -2.31
C LEU A 221 6.83 19.75 -1.25
N ASP A 222 7.82 20.52 -0.83
CA ASP A 222 7.62 21.62 0.12
C ASP A 222 6.63 22.64 -0.44
N THR A 223 6.82 23.05 -1.70
CA THR A 223 5.88 23.96 -2.38
C THR A 223 4.48 23.32 -2.54
N ALA A 224 4.42 22.03 -2.84
CA ALA A 224 3.13 21.32 -2.99
C ALA A 224 2.37 21.23 -1.67
N ARG A 225 3.07 20.95 -0.55
CA ARG A 225 2.47 20.92 0.80
C ARG A 225 1.93 22.29 1.22
N GLU A 226 2.67 23.38 0.94
CA GLU A 226 2.24 24.75 1.26
C GLU A 226 0.96 25.16 0.52
N ARG A 227 0.73 24.64 -0.69
CA ARG A 227 -0.44 24.94 -1.53
C ARG A 227 -1.62 24.04 -1.27
N ALA A 228 -1.38 22.86 -0.72
CA ALA A 228 -2.43 21.87 -0.48
C ALA A 228 -3.16 22.15 0.84
N GLU A 229 -4.46 21.90 0.84
CA GLU A 229 -5.24 21.79 2.05
C GLU A 229 -5.10 20.38 2.62
N ILE A 230 -4.36 20.24 3.73
CA ILE A 230 -4.12 18.99 4.42
C ILE A 230 -4.81 19.04 5.76
N VAL A 231 -5.85 18.22 5.96
CA VAL A 231 -6.62 18.19 7.21
C VAL A 231 -6.40 16.86 7.92
N MET A 232 -5.87 16.95 9.13
CA MET A 232 -5.72 15.78 10.01
C MET A 232 -7.04 15.52 10.73
N LEU A 233 -7.66 14.36 10.45
CA LEU A 233 -8.97 13.99 10.99
C LEU A 233 -8.83 13.25 12.33
N ASN A 234 -7.89 12.32 12.40
CA ASN A 234 -7.63 11.54 13.60
C ASN A 234 -6.12 11.34 13.80
N PRO A 235 -5.62 11.51 15.02
CA PRO A 235 -4.21 11.22 15.33
C PRO A 235 -3.93 9.72 15.24
N VAL A 236 -2.68 9.37 14.91
CA VAL A 236 -2.16 8.03 14.81
C VAL A 236 -0.98 7.80 15.75
#